data_a0202708c3122fc78cd2ae86452bda11
#
_entry.id   a0202708c3122fc78cd2ae86452bda11
#
_cell.length_a   1.000
_cell.length_b   1.000
_cell.length_c   1.000
_cell.angle_alpha   90.00
_cell.angle_beta   90.00
_cell.angle_gamma   90.00
#
_symmetry.space_group_name_H-M   'P 1'
#
loop_
_entity.id
_entity.type
_entity.pdbx_description
1 polymer ?
#
loop_
_entity_poly.entity_id
_entity_poly.type
_entity_poly.pdbx_seq_one_letter_code
_entity_poly.pdbx_strand_id
1 'polypeptide(L)'
;MYGALQVFHRITCGFIIGLLMIGAVSCQLYDVKTASPDMPATDSGYFLGPEDVLLISVWKDEHLTREVVVRPDGMISFPLVGDMAAEGRTVEDLRSDLARRLVKYIPNVNITVAVLKVLSHKVYVVGRVTKPGEYLVGHYTDVLQALSLAGGLTPFAAENDIKIIRRTRGQQQMFLFRYSDVRKGIELEQNILLQRGDVVMVP
;
A
#
# COMPACT_ATOMS: atom_id res chain seq x y z
N MET A 1 -14.60 80.07 -38.24
CA MET A 1 -13.93 78.86 -38.75
C MET A 1 -13.21 78.11 -37.64
N TYR A 2 -13.88 77.71 -36.57
CA TYR A 2 -13.26 76.99 -35.48
C TYR A 2 -14.25 75.98 -34.88
N GLY A 3 -14.94 75.19 -35.65
CA GLY A 3 -15.95 74.28 -35.12
C GLY A 3 -15.82 72.81 -35.57
N ALA A 4 -14.90 72.51 -36.49
CA ALA A 4 -14.86 71.18 -37.14
C ALA A 4 -13.77 70.28 -36.71
N LEU A 5 -12.84 70.72 -35.82
CA LEU A 5 -11.65 69.93 -35.45
C LEU A 5 -11.80 69.18 -34.14
N GLN A 6 -12.82 69.43 -33.31
CA GLN A 6 -13.02 68.82 -32.06
C GLN A 6 -13.92 67.55 -32.07
N VAL A 7 -14.69 67.39 -33.16
CA VAL A 7 -15.56 66.18 -33.22
C VAL A 7 -14.81 64.94 -33.70
N PHE A 8 -13.76 65.15 -34.51
CA PHE A 8 -12.97 64.01 -35.03
C PHE A 8 -12.06 63.31 -33.97
N HIS A 9 -11.70 64.03 -32.90
CA HIS A 9 -10.80 63.50 -31.88
C HIS A 9 -11.54 62.65 -30.82
N ARG A 10 -12.88 62.76 -30.73
CA ARG A 10 -13.68 61.97 -29.76
C ARG A 10 -14.16 60.63 -30.32
N ILE A 11 -14.19 60.46 -31.62
CA ILE A 11 -14.65 59.19 -32.23
C ILE A 11 -13.50 58.17 -32.37
N THR A 12 -12.27 58.62 -32.53
CA THR A 12 -11.10 57.73 -32.62
C THR A 12 -10.67 57.18 -31.27
N CYS A 13 -10.93 57.86 -30.14
CA CYS A 13 -10.59 57.38 -28.82
C CYS A 13 -11.56 56.30 -28.28
N GLY A 14 -12.81 56.29 -28.76
CA GLY A 14 -13.83 55.30 -28.38
C GLY A 14 -13.64 53.92 -29.02
N PHE A 15 -13.01 53.88 -30.23
CA PHE A 15 -12.79 52.62 -30.94
C PHE A 15 -11.57 51.85 -30.53
N ILE A 16 -10.57 52.51 -29.92
CA ILE A 16 -9.34 51.87 -29.42
C ILE A 16 -9.56 51.22 -28.05
N ILE A 17 -10.52 51.73 -27.24
CA ILE A 17 -10.83 51.15 -25.91
C ILE A 17 -11.71 49.90 -26.04
N GLY A 18 -12.50 49.77 -27.13
CA GLY A 18 -13.34 48.59 -27.36
C GLY A 18 -12.60 47.33 -27.83
N LEU A 19 -11.34 47.45 -28.32
CA LEU A 19 -10.60 46.32 -28.89
C LEU A 19 -9.63 45.65 -27.89
N LEU A 20 -9.55 46.18 -26.67
CA LEU A 20 -8.59 45.68 -25.64
C LEU A 20 -9.25 44.79 -24.57
N MET A 21 -10.57 44.49 -24.73
CA MET A 21 -11.34 43.67 -23.79
C MET A 21 -11.63 42.24 -24.27
N ILE A 22 -11.04 41.81 -25.40
CA ILE A 22 -11.21 40.43 -25.89
C ILE A 22 -9.84 39.71 -25.76
N GLY A 23 -9.47 39.35 -24.57
CA GLY A 23 -8.19 38.66 -24.37
C GLY A 23 -7.94 38.07 -23.00
N ALA A 24 -8.93 38.09 -22.12
CA ALA A 24 -8.80 37.38 -20.85
C ALA A 24 -9.56 36.05 -20.95
N VAL A 25 -9.10 35.13 -21.81
CA VAL A 25 -9.38 33.71 -21.62
C VAL A 25 -8.59 33.30 -20.38
N SER A 26 -9.26 33.37 -19.25
CA SER A 26 -8.78 32.82 -17.99
C SER A 26 -8.54 31.33 -18.21
N CYS A 27 -7.28 30.97 -18.46
CA CYS A 27 -6.83 29.61 -18.33
C CYS A 27 -6.98 29.30 -16.82
N GLN A 28 -8.12 28.73 -16.42
CA GLN A 28 -8.24 28.11 -15.12
C GLN A 28 -7.25 26.96 -15.13
N LEU A 29 -6.05 27.22 -14.61
CA LEU A 29 -5.15 26.18 -14.17
C LEU A 29 -5.93 25.35 -13.16
N TYR A 30 -6.31 24.15 -13.56
CA TYR A 30 -6.82 23.13 -12.67
C TYR A 30 -5.69 22.89 -11.67
N ASP A 31 -5.87 23.43 -10.49
CA ASP A 31 -4.94 23.21 -9.38
C ASP A 31 -5.12 21.73 -8.96
N VAL A 32 -4.41 20.84 -9.64
CA VAL A 32 -4.26 19.47 -9.20
C VAL A 32 -3.48 19.59 -7.90
N LYS A 33 -4.23 19.66 -6.80
CA LYS A 33 -3.69 19.52 -5.47
C LYS A 33 -2.99 18.16 -5.45
N THR A 34 -1.72 18.14 -5.82
CA THR A 34 -0.83 17.02 -5.55
C THR A 34 -0.75 16.90 -4.04
N ALA A 35 -1.72 16.21 -3.46
CA ALA A 35 -1.51 15.61 -2.17
C ALA A 35 -0.33 14.66 -2.40
N SER A 36 0.87 15.06 -2.00
CA SER A 36 1.89 14.09 -1.67
C SER A 36 1.19 13.10 -0.77
N PRO A 37 1.10 11.82 -1.12
CA PRO A 37 0.69 10.87 -0.13
C PRO A 37 1.71 11.04 1.00
N ASP A 38 1.30 11.64 2.11
CA ASP A 38 1.92 11.35 3.38
C ASP A 38 1.81 9.82 3.48
N MET A 39 2.84 9.15 2.97
CA MET A 39 3.07 7.77 3.35
C MET A 39 3.10 7.85 4.87
N PRO A 40 2.15 7.22 5.55
CA PRO A 40 2.24 7.17 6.99
C PRO A 40 3.66 6.70 7.25
N ALA A 41 4.43 7.49 7.97
CA ALA A 41 5.68 7.06 8.58
C ALA A 41 5.26 5.98 9.58
N THR A 42 4.89 4.84 9.05
CA THR A 42 4.63 3.65 9.83
C THR A 42 6.00 3.16 10.21
N ASP A 43 6.37 3.49 11.41
CA ASP A 43 7.46 2.91 12.18
C ASP A 43 7.21 1.39 12.42
N SER A 44 6.28 0.83 11.69
CA SER A 44 5.95 -0.58 11.68
C SER A 44 6.74 -1.26 10.56
N GLY A 45 7.96 -1.66 10.90
CA GLY A 45 8.74 -2.57 10.08
C GLY A 45 7.92 -3.81 9.69
N TYR A 46 8.42 -4.57 8.73
CA TYR A 46 7.80 -5.84 8.34
C TYR A 46 7.68 -6.77 9.56
N PHE A 47 6.46 -7.26 9.82
CA PHE A 47 6.19 -8.28 10.83
C PHE A 47 6.18 -9.67 10.20
N LEU A 48 7.02 -10.53 10.73
CA LEU A 48 7.13 -11.93 10.33
C LEU A 48 5.78 -12.64 10.46
N GLY A 49 5.49 -13.53 9.53
CA GLY A 49 4.30 -14.35 9.56
C GLY A 49 4.56 -15.81 9.18
N PRO A 50 3.58 -16.69 9.40
CA PRO A 50 3.68 -18.08 8.98
C PRO A 50 4.01 -18.21 7.50
N GLU A 51 4.78 -19.25 7.15
CA GLU A 51 5.30 -19.55 5.82
C GLU A 51 6.47 -18.66 5.36
N ASP A 52 6.80 -17.55 6.03
CA ASP A 52 7.97 -16.76 5.67
C ASP A 52 9.24 -17.60 5.80
N VAL A 53 10.16 -17.40 4.85
CA VAL A 53 11.46 -18.07 4.83
C VAL A 53 12.54 -17.09 5.24
N LEU A 54 13.25 -17.41 6.31
CA LEU A 54 14.32 -16.61 6.88
C LEU A 54 15.66 -17.29 6.66
N LEU A 55 16.68 -16.51 6.37
CA LEU A 55 18.07 -16.93 6.48
C LEU A 55 18.62 -16.40 7.80
N ILE A 56 19.02 -17.30 8.68
CA ILE A 56 19.71 -16.96 9.92
C ILE A 56 21.17 -17.35 9.73
N SER A 57 22.06 -16.35 9.79
CA SER A 57 23.50 -16.54 9.63
C SER A 57 24.20 -16.18 10.92
N VAL A 58 25.04 -17.09 11.41
CA VAL A 58 25.89 -16.89 12.58
C VAL A 58 27.34 -16.73 12.11
N TRP A 59 27.95 -15.59 12.44
CA TRP A 59 29.31 -15.28 12.01
C TRP A 59 30.32 -16.33 12.47
N LYS A 60 31.11 -16.86 11.52
CA LYS A 60 32.11 -17.93 11.72
C LYS A 60 31.55 -19.29 12.12
N ASP A 61 30.24 -19.52 11.97
CA ASP A 61 29.64 -20.82 12.26
C ASP A 61 28.70 -21.23 11.09
N GLU A 62 29.21 -22.05 10.19
CA GLU A 62 28.45 -22.56 9.05
C GLU A 62 27.37 -23.56 9.46
N HIS A 63 27.55 -24.28 10.56
CA HIS A 63 26.60 -25.27 11.05
C HIS A 63 25.32 -24.62 11.61
N LEU A 64 25.44 -23.37 12.06
CA LEU A 64 24.32 -22.56 12.54
C LEU A 64 23.77 -21.61 11.48
N THR A 65 24.41 -21.52 10.28
CA THR A 65 23.89 -20.73 9.18
C THR A 65 22.94 -21.58 8.34
N ARG A 66 21.65 -21.21 8.35
CA ARG A 66 20.61 -21.98 7.66
C ARG A 66 19.35 -21.20 7.33
N GLU A 67 18.60 -21.72 6.38
CA GLU A 67 17.24 -21.29 6.13
C GLU A 67 16.30 -21.89 7.19
N VAL A 68 15.37 -21.05 7.65
CA VAL A 68 14.36 -21.42 8.65
C VAL A 68 13.00 -20.91 8.17
N VAL A 69 11.99 -21.77 8.19
CA VAL A 69 10.61 -21.40 7.84
C VAL A 69 9.84 -21.09 9.12
N VAL A 70 9.08 -20.00 9.10
CA VAL A 70 8.11 -19.72 10.16
C VAL A 70 6.95 -20.71 10.03
N ARG A 71 6.79 -21.55 11.03
CA ARG A 71 5.79 -22.61 11.05
C ARG A 71 4.36 -22.04 11.14
N PRO A 72 3.31 -22.82 10.82
CA PRO A 72 1.92 -22.39 10.98
C PRO A 72 1.50 -21.98 12.39
N ASP A 73 2.23 -22.46 13.41
CA ASP A 73 2.03 -22.06 14.82
C ASP A 73 2.76 -20.75 15.18
N GLY A 74 3.36 -20.08 14.20
CA GLY A 74 4.09 -18.82 14.38
C GLY A 74 5.48 -18.97 15.01
N MET A 75 5.97 -20.20 15.19
CA MET A 75 7.27 -20.48 15.78
C MET A 75 8.32 -20.76 14.71
N ILE A 76 9.58 -20.57 15.06
CA ILE A 76 10.74 -21.13 14.36
C ILE A 76 11.50 -22.08 15.27
N SER A 77 12.16 -23.09 14.68
CA SER A 77 13.06 -24.00 15.40
C SER A 77 14.49 -23.69 14.99
N PHE A 78 15.35 -23.40 15.95
CA PHE A 78 16.76 -23.08 15.69
C PHE A 78 17.68 -23.94 16.57
N PRO A 79 18.82 -24.43 16.02
CA PRO A 79 19.76 -25.26 16.82
C PRO A 79 20.19 -24.56 18.09
N LEU A 80 20.45 -25.36 19.14
CA LEU A 80 20.84 -24.94 20.49
C LEU A 80 19.76 -24.16 21.26
N VAL A 81 18.89 -23.42 20.57
CA VAL A 81 17.85 -22.55 21.15
C VAL A 81 16.51 -23.26 21.27
N GLY A 82 16.24 -24.21 20.35
CA GLY A 82 14.94 -24.86 20.24
C GLY A 82 13.90 -23.97 19.60
N ASP A 83 12.65 -24.08 20.01
CA ASP A 83 11.52 -23.34 19.48
C ASP A 83 11.45 -21.94 20.07
N MET A 84 11.15 -20.96 19.20
CA MET A 84 10.95 -19.56 19.59
C MET A 84 9.90 -18.87 18.72
N ALA A 85 9.13 -17.96 19.31
CA ALA A 85 8.12 -17.22 18.59
C ALA A 85 8.75 -16.25 17.56
N ALA A 86 8.23 -16.26 16.35
CA ALA A 86 8.63 -15.38 15.26
C ALA A 86 7.47 -14.54 14.74
N GLU A 87 6.25 -15.09 14.67
CA GLU A 87 5.06 -14.38 14.18
C GLU A 87 4.80 -13.11 14.97
N GLY A 88 4.49 -12.02 14.23
CA GLY A 88 4.17 -10.71 14.80
C GLY A 88 5.37 -9.95 15.36
N ARG A 89 6.59 -10.45 15.16
CA ARG A 89 7.84 -9.78 15.52
C ARG A 89 8.51 -9.18 14.30
N THR A 90 9.29 -8.14 14.51
CA THR A 90 10.21 -7.65 13.49
C THR A 90 11.43 -8.57 13.37
N VAL A 91 12.14 -8.45 12.25
CA VAL A 91 13.42 -9.17 12.05
C VAL A 91 14.43 -8.82 13.15
N GLU A 92 14.44 -7.56 13.58
CA GLU A 92 15.35 -7.06 14.61
C GLU A 92 15.02 -7.63 16.01
N ASP A 93 13.73 -7.71 16.35
CA ASP A 93 13.29 -8.33 17.60
C ASP A 93 13.69 -9.81 17.66
N LEU A 94 13.47 -10.52 16.53
CA LEU A 94 13.85 -11.93 16.43
C LEU A 94 15.35 -12.10 16.55
N ARG A 95 16.15 -11.28 15.85
CA ARG A 95 17.62 -11.29 15.91
C ARG A 95 18.12 -11.08 17.35
N SER A 96 17.56 -10.08 18.03
CA SER A 96 17.95 -9.73 19.40
C SER A 96 17.62 -10.84 20.41
N ASP A 97 16.45 -11.47 20.28
CA ASP A 97 16.05 -12.59 21.16
C ASP A 97 16.92 -13.82 20.90
N LEU A 98 17.21 -14.12 19.62
CA LEU A 98 18.08 -15.23 19.24
C LEU A 98 19.51 -15.02 19.80
N ALA A 99 20.04 -13.81 19.67
CA ALA A 99 21.37 -13.48 20.21
C ALA A 99 21.43 -13.69 21.73
N ARG A 100 20.42 -13.22 22.48
CA ARG A 100 20.35 -13.42 23.93
C ARG A 100 20.34 -14.90 24.34
N ARG A 101 19.67 -15.75 23.56
CA ARG A 101 19.60 -17.19 23.85
C ARG A 101 20.88 -17.92 23.49
N LEU A 102 21.53 -17.53 22.38
CA LEU A 102 22.77 -18.15 21.90
C LEU A 102 24.00 -17.77 22.71
N VAL A 103 24.03 -16.63 23.38
CA VAL A 103 25.16 -16.19 24.25
C VAL A 103 25.57 -17.27 25.27
N LYS A 104 24.63 -18.12 25.73
CA LYS A 104 24.91 -19.20 26.65
C LYS A 104 25.82 -20.30 26.06
N TYR A 105 25.86 -20.41 24.75
CA TYR A 105 26.61 -21.43 24.01
C TYR A 105 27.80 -20.82 23.25
N ILE A 106 27.63 -19.60 22.76
CA ILE A 106 28.62 -18.90 21.93
C ILE A 106 28.80 -17.47 22.45
N PRO A 107 29.91 -17.21 23.18
CA PRO A 107 30.23 -15.85 23.61
C PRO A 107 30.44 -14.91 22.42
N ASN A 108 29.97 -13.68 22.53
CA ASN A 108 30.08 -12.63 21.48
C ASN A 108 29.51 -13.05 20.10
N VAL A 109 28.38 -13.78 20.11
CA VAL A 109 27.72 -14.20 18.88
C VAL A 109 27.27 -13.00 18.06
N ASN A 110 27.60 -13.00 16.77
CA ASN A 110 27.10 -12.03 15.78
C ASN A 110 26.14 -12.74 14.82
N ILE A 111 24.89 -12.29 14.77
CA ILE A 111 23.80 -12.93 14.05
C ILE A 111 23.22 -11.95 13.04
N THR A 112 22.99 -12.43 11.83
CA THR A 112 22.20 -11.74 10.81
C THR A 112 20.95 -12.55 10.56
N VAL A 113 19.79 -11.90 10.53
CA VAL A 113 18.52 -12.48 10.11
C VAL A 113 18.05 -11.73 8.87
N ALA A 114 17.84 -12.43 7.77
CA ALA A 114 17.33 -11.88 6.53
C ALA A 114 16.05 -12.62 6.11
N VAL A 115 15.07 -11.90 5.59
CA VAL A 115 13.87 -12.52 5.00
C VAL A 115 14.20 -12.85 3.54
N LEU A 116 14.23 -14.13 3.20
CA LEU A 116 14.48 -14.61 1.85
C LEU A 116 13.20 -14.62 1.01
N LYS A 117 12.07 -15.03 1.62
CA LYS A 117 10.76 -15.08 0.95
C LYS A 117 9.69 -14.59 1.89
N VAL A 118 8.89 -13.63 1.42
CA VAL A 118 7.69 -13.13 2.08
C VAL A 118 6.52 -13.92 1.53
N LEU A 119 6.07 -14.95 2.23
CA LEU A 119 4.96 -15.80 1.81
C LEU A 119 3.72 -15.63 2.70
N SER A 120 3.87 -14.96 3.82
CA SER A 120 2.79 -14.72 4.79
C SER A 120 1.83 -13.63 4.36
N HIS A 121 2.24 -12.70 3.48
CA HIS A 121 1.43 -11.54 3.11
C HIS A 121 0.53 -11.84 1.92
N LYS A 122 -0.55 -12.58 2.18
CA LYS A 122 -1.55 -13.00 1.19
C LYS A 122 -2.85 -12.26 1.39
N VAL A 123 -3.53 -11.93 0.28
CA VAL A 123 -4.92 -11.48 0.24
C VAL A 123 -5.72 -12.39 -0.68
N TYR A 124 -7.02 -12.44 -0.48
CA TYR A 124 -7.91 -13.27 -1.26
C TYR A 124 -8.87 -12.38 -2.03
N VAL A 125 -8.98 -12.61 -3.35
CA VAL A 125 -9.96 -11.93 -4.18
C VAL A 125 -10.95 -12.95 -4.68
N VAL A 126 -12.22 -12.78 -4.36
CA VAL A 126 -13.27 -13.74 -4.66
C VAL A 126 -14.47 -13.06 -5.35
N GLY A 127 -15.23 -13.84 -6.09
CA GLY A 127 -16.44 -13.38 -6.77
C GLY A 127 -16.21 -13.01 -8.23
N ARG A 128 -16.88 -11.95 -8.70
CA ARG A 128 -16.95 -11.58 -10.12
C ARG A 128 -15.74 -10.76 -10.60
N VAL A 129 -14.54 -11.32 -10.45
CA VAL A 129 -13.29 -10.84 -11.04
C VAL A 129 -12.83 -11.81 -12.11
N THR A 130 -11.92 -11.37 -12.98
CA THR A 130 -11.43 -12.21 -14.09
C THR A 130 -10.68 -13.45 -13.60
N LYS A 131 -9.89 -13.31 -12.51
CA LYS A 131 -9.11 -14.40 -11.92
C LYS A 131 -9.28 -14.36 -10.40
N PRO A 132 -10.33 -15.00 -9.85
CA PRO A 132 -10.44 -15.14 -8.41
C PRO A 132 -9.36 -16.08 -7.87
N GLY A 133 -8.84 -15.78 -6.66
CA GLY A 133 -7.79 -16.59 -6.06
C GLY A 133 -7.08 -15.90 -4.90
N GLU A 134 -5.98 -16.53 -4.45
CA GLU A 134 -5.04 -15.93 -3.49
C GLU A 134 -3.93 -15.17 -4.22
N TYR A 135 -3.51 -14.06 -3.64
CA TYR A 135 -2.45 -13.21 -4.18
C TYR A 135 -1.44 -12.89 -3.10
N LEU A 136 -0.16 -13.16 -3.40
CA LEU A 136 0.94 -12.62 -2.62
C LEU A 136 1.05 -11.13 -2.93
N VAL A 137 1.01 -10.30 -1.91
CA VAL A 137 0.99 -8.85 -2.07
C VAL A 137 2.12 -8.20 -1.28
N GLY A 138 2.57 -7.05 -1.75
CA GLY A 138 3.52 -6.22 -1.01
C GLY A 138 2.86 -5.53 0.19
N HIS A 139 3.68 -4.94 1.03
CA HIS A 139 3.22 -4.25 2.24
C HIS A 139 2.23 -3.09 1.97
N TYR A 140 2.31 -2.46 0.81
CA TYR A 140 1.52 -1.28 0.45
C TYR A 140 0.50 -1.56 -0.66
N THR A 141 -0.05 -2.77 -0.70
CA THR A 141 -1.06 -3.11 -1.70
C THR A 141 -2.43 -2.63 -1.24
N ASP A 142 -3.08 -1.82 -2.08
CA ASP A 142 -4.44 -1.32 -1.87
C ASP A 142 -5.50 -2.16 -2.59
N VAL A 143 -6.78 -1.80 -2.43
CA VAL A 143 -7.91 -2.53 -3.03
C VAL A 143 -7.84 -2.49 -4.55
N LEU A 144 -7.55 -1.33 -5.17
CA LEU A 144 -7.45 -1.21 -6.63
C LEU A 144 -6.33 -2.07 -7.19
N GLN A 145 -5.18 -2.12 -6.51
CA GLN A 145 -4.05 -2.94 -6.90
C GLN A 145 -4.40 -4.44 -6.81
N ALA A 146 -5.09 -4.86 -5.75
CA ALA A 146 -5.54 -6.25 -5.62
C ALA A 146 -6.55 -6.64 -6.70
N LEU A 147 -7.50 -5.77 -7.03
CA LEU A 147 -8.42 -5.98 -8.15
C LEU A 147 -7.68 -6.04 -9.49
N SER A 148 -6.64 -5.23 -9.68
CA SER A 148 -5.79 -5.28 -10.88
C SER A 148 -5.03 -6.61 -10.99
N LEU A 149 -4.47 -7.12 -9.89
CA LEU A 149 -3.84 -8.44 -9.85
C LEU A 149 -4.83 -9.55 -10.23
N ALA A 150 -6.10 -9.42 -9.82
CA ALA A 150 -7.19 -10.34 -10.17
C ALA A 150 -7.68 -10.18 -11.62
N GLY A 151 -7.04 -9.32 -12.44
CA GLY A 151 -7.39 -9.08 -13.84
C GLY A 151 -8.62 -8.18 -14.02
N GLY A 152 -9.02 -7.45 -12.98
CA GLY A 152 -10.15 -6.52 -12.99
C GLY A 152 -11.51 -7.18 -12.79
N LEU A 153 -12.53 -6.33 -12.75
CA LEU A 153 -13.92 -6.74 -12.58
C LEU A 153 -14.48 -7.35 -13.87
N THR A 154 -15.36 -8.32 -13.74
CA THR A 154 -16.13 -8.81 -14.88
C THR A 154 -17.27 -7.85 -15.24
N PRO A 155 -17.85 -7.92 -16.47
CA PRO A 155 -18.97 -7.06 -16.86
C PRO A 155 -20.24 -7.22 -16.00
N PHE A 156 -20.32 -8.31 -15.24
CA PHE A 156 -21.47 -8.64 -14.39
C PHE A 156 -21.21 -8.33 -12.90
N ALA A 157 -20.07 -7.73 -12.56
CA ALA A 157 -19.74 -7.41 -11.19
C ALA A 157 -20.58 -6.24 -10.67
N ALA A 158 -21.05 -6.34 -9.44
CA ALA A 158 -21.65 -5.21 -8.72
C ALA A 158 -20.54 -4.28 -8.22
N GLU A 159 -20.02 -3.43 -9.12
CA GLU A 159 -18.81 -2.62 -8.89
C GLU A 159 -18.88 -1.68 -7.67
N ASN A 160 -20.09 -1.36 -7.20
CA ASN A 160 -20.29 -0.44 -6.07
C ASN A 160 -20.70 -1.16 -4.76
N ASP A 161 -20.65 -2.50 -4.75
CA ASP A 161 -20.97 -3.30 -3.56
C ASP A 161 -19.82 -4.25 -3.20
N ILE A 162 -18.60 -3.86 -3.53
CA ILE A 162 -17.38 -4.62 -3.19
C ILE A 162 -17.14 -4.50 -1.69
N LYS A 163 -16.82 -5.61 -1.05
CA LYS A 163 -16.62 -5.70 0.41
C LYS A 163 -15.23 -6.21 0.71
N ILE A 164 -14.53 -5.52 1.58
CA ILE A 164 -13.27 -5.98 2.15
C ILE A 164 -13.57 -6.55 3.53
N ILE A 165 -13.30 -7.82 3.74
CA ILE A 165 -13.50 -8.50 5.01
C ILE A 165 -12.13 -8.71 5.65
N ARG A 166 -11.92 -8.06 6.79
CA ARG A 166 -10.70 -8.15 7.60
C ARG A 166 -10.99 -8.90 8.89
N ARG A 167 -10.14 -9.85 9.21
CA ARG A 167 -10.21 -10.58 10.47
C ARG A 167 -9.02 -10.19 11.35
N THR A 168 -9.30 -9.55 12.48
CA THR A 168 -8.27 -9.14 13.44
C THR A 168 -8.63 -9.70 14.82
N ARG A 169 -7.76 -10.53 15.39
CA ARG A 169 -7.93 -11.11 16.75
C ARG A 169 -9.31 -11.73 17.00
N GLY A 170 -9.85 -12.44 16.01
CA GLY A 170 -11.15 -13.09 16.12
C GLY A 170 -12.36 -12.21 15.83
N GLN A 171 -12.19 -10.91 15.68
CA GLN A 171 -13.23 -9.98 15.23
C GLN A 171 -13.17 -9.83 13.71
N GLN A 172 -14.34 -9.73 13.08
CA GLN A 172 -14.46 -9.43 11.66
C GLN A 172 -14.92 -7.99 11.48
N GLN A 173 -14.22 -7.27 10.62
CA GLN A 173 -14.58 -5.94 10.17
C GLN A 173 -14.87 -5.99 8.68
N MET A 174 -15.85 -5.23 8.22
CA MET A 174 -16.22 -5.13 6.82
C MET A 174 -16.12 -3.67 6.39
N PHE A 175 -15.41 -3.45 5.29
CA PHE A 175 -15.29 -2.15 4.64
C PHE A 175 -15.99 -2.24 3.29
N LEU A 176 -16.80 -1.23 2.98
CA LEU A 176 -17.43 -1.10 1.67
C LEU A 176 -16.47 -0.38 0.72
N PHE A 177 -16.43 -0.81 -0.54
CA PHE A 177 -15.64 -0.18 -1.58
C PHE A 177 -16.50 0.00 -2.84
N ARG A 178 -16.69 1.26 -3.24
CA ARG A 178 -17.44 1.66 -4.43
C ARG A 178 -16.47 2.00 -5.55
N TYR A 179 -16.25 1.04 -6.42
CA TYR A 179 -15.27 1.18 -7.49
C TYR A 179 -15.53 2.39 -8.38
N SER A 180 -16.80 2.69 -8.73
CA SER A 180 -17.12 3.81 -9.61
C SER A 180 -16.77 5.16 -8.99
N ASP A 181 -16.88 5.31 -7.68
CA ASP A 181 -16.58 6.56 -6.98
C ASP A 181 -15.06 6.77 -6.93
N VAL A 182 -14.31 5.76 -6.54
CA VAL A 182 -12.85 5.81 -6.50
C VAL A 182 -12.27 6.04 -7.90
N ARG A 183 -12.83 5.40 -8.94
CA ARG A 183 -12.44 5.61 -10.34
C ARG A 183 -12.65 7.07 -10.81
N LYS A 184 -13.63 7.77 -10.25
CA LYS A 184 -13.90 9.20 -10.53
C LYS A 184 -13.08 10.14 -9.65
N GLY A 185 -12.26 9.61 -8.72
CA GLY A 185 -11.50 10.40 -7.76
C GLY A 185 -12.34 10.87 -6.56
N ILE A 186 -13.50 10.25 -6.33
CA ILE A 186 -14.42 10.56 -5.23
C ILE A 186 -14.19 9.52 -4.12
N GLU A 187 -14.21 9.96 -2.85
CA GLU A 187 -14.08 9.08 -1.67
C GLU A 187 -12.85 8.15 -1.76
N LEU A 188 -11.69 8.70 -2.11
CA LEU A 188 -10.45 7.93 -2.28
C LEU A 188 -9.99 7.20 -1.01
N GLU A 189 -10.45 7.62 0.14
CA GLU A 189 -10.21 6.99 1.44
C GLU A 189 -10.78 5.57 1.55
N GLN A 190 -11.72 5.19 0.67
CA GLN A 190 -12.19 3.80 0.57
C GLN A 190 -11.11 2.86 0.00
N ASN A 191 -10.12 3.40 -0.73
CA ASN A 191 -9.02 2.61 -1.27
C ASN A 191 -7.98 2.30 -0.20
N ILE A 192 -8.39 1.55 0.81
CA ILE A 192 -7.57 1.20 1.96
C ILE A 192 -6.43 0.26 1.60
N LEU A 193 -5.35 0.33 2.38
CA LEU A 193 -4.28 -0.66 2.33
C LEU A 193 -4.79 -2.00 2.86
N LEU A 194 -4.56 -3.05 2.10
CA LEU A 194 -4.91 -4.41 2.48
C LEU A 194 -3.91 -4.97 3.49
N GLN A 195 -4.41 -5.76 4.40
CA GLN A 195 -3.63 -6.48 5.39
C GLN A 195 -3.62 -7.97 5.06
N ARG A 196 -2.65 -8.67 5.63
CA ARG A 196 -2.57 -10.13 5.54
C ARG A 196 -3.89 -10.78 5.94
N GLY A 197 -4.41 -11.65 5.07
CA GLY A 197 -5.65 -12.39 5.29
C GLY A 197 -6.92 -11.64 4.92
N ASP A 198 -6.82 -10.41 4.38
CA ASP A 198 -8.00 -9.70 3.88
C ASP A 198 -8.64 -10.45 2.71
N VAL A 199 -9.97 -10.42 2.67
CA VAL A 199 -10.76 -10.98 1.59
C VAL A 199 -11.49 -9.85 0.87
N VAL A 200 -11.17 -9.64 -0.41
CA VAL A 200 -11.88 -8.72 -1.30
C VAL A 200 -12.97 -9.50 -2.02
N MET A 201 -14.21 -9.26 -1.65
CA MET A 201 -15.40 -9.93 -2.20
C MET A 201 -16.08 -9.03 -3.22
N VAL A 202 -16.20 -9.51 -4.44
CA VAL A 202 -16.86 -8.83 -5.57
C VAL A 202 -18.14 -9.57 -5.91
N PRO A 203 -19.32 -9.04 -5.59
CA PRO A 203 -20.62 -9.65 -5.91
C PRO A 203 -20.95 -9.67 -7.40
#